data_5fbcfdaa5a0b1a0ed3a96b628fa31f1a
#
_entry.id   5fbcfdaa5a0b1a0ed3a96b628fa31f1a
#
_cell.length_a   1.000
_cell.length_b   1.000
_cell.length_c   1.000
_cell.angle_alpha   90.00
_cell.angle_beta   90.00
_cell.angle_gamma   90.00
#
_symmetry.space_group_name_H-M   'P 1'
#
loop_
_entity.id
_entity.type
_entity.pdbx_description
1 polymer ?
#
loop_
_entity_poly.entity_id
_entity_poly.type
_entity_poly.pdbx_seq_one_letter_code
_entity_poly.pdbx_strand_id
1 'polypeptide(L)'
;MPFTANDYEKLHQLMNSSPKIRELLQKLLDSQQYTISKISHEVRNPLTLIYSTFQLIESSHPETRDFSHWSELREDIEYTISLLQELSAYNNSEHLHLSTFSAQEFLGQICLSFAASCVDTDIEFSSLIAPDLPSLTADRLKLHEAILNLLRNAREAISSAGSIRLEAVLKDQMLQITISDTGCGISPEYLD
;
A
#
# COMPACT_ATOMS: atom_id res chain seq x y z
N MET A 1 -12.88 -20.08 -18.64
CA MET A 1 -12.06 -19.58 -19.75
C MET A 1 -11.88 -18.08 -19.55
N PRO A 2 -10.69 -17.51 -19.73
CA PRO A 2 -10.48 -16.08 -19.65
C PRO A 2 -11.19 -15.36 -20.81
N PHE A 3 -11.64 -14.13 -20.56
CA PHE A 3 -12.25 -13.26 -21.58
C PHE A 3 -11.22 -12.96 -22.68
N THR A 4 -11.65 -13.06 -23.93
CA THR A 4 -10.85 -12.70 -25.11
C THR A 4 -11.07 -11.23 -25.49
N ALA A 5 -10.17 -10.66 -26.32
CA ALA A 5 -10.36 -9.30 -26.85
C ALA A 5 -11.71 -9.12 -27.58
N ASN A 6 -12.14 -10.14 -28.31
CA ASN A 6 -13.45 -10.14 -29.00
C ASN A 6 -14.64 -10.14 -28.02
N ASP A 7 -14.49 -10.75 -26.84
CA ASP A 7 -15.54 -10.75 -25.82
C ASP A 7 -15.64 -9.37 -25.16
N TYR A 8 -14.51 -8.66 -24.97
CA TYR A 8 -14.50 -7.27 -24.51
C TYR A 8 -15.18 -6.32 -25.50
N GLU A 9 -14.93 -6.45 -26.81
CA GLU A 9 -15.59 -5.65 -27.82
C GLU A 9 -17.13 -5.88 -27.83
N LYS A 10 -17.56 -7.14 -27.76
CA LYS A 10 -18.98 -7.49 -27.66
C LYS A 10 -19.63 -6.94 -26.41
N LEU A 11 -18.93 -7.03 -25.27
CA LEU A 11 -19.40 -6.47 -24.00
C LEU A 11 -19.60 -4.95 -24.11
N HIS A 12 -18.62 -4.24 -24.68
CA HIS A 12 -18.70 -2.81 -24.94
C HIS A 12 -19.87 -2.43 -25.85
N GLN A 13 -20.11 -3.19 -26.91
CA GLN A 13 -21.26 -2.99 -27.81
C GLN A 13 -22.58 -3.19 -27.07
N LEU A 14 -22.72 -4.23 -26.23
CA LEU A 14 -23.89 -4.49 -25.42
C LEU A 14 -24.15 -3.38 -24.39
N MET A 15 -23.11 -2.90 -23.72
CA MET A 15 -23.20 -1.78 -22.78
C MET A 15 -23.67 -0.47 -23.44
N ASN A 16 -23.28 -0.25 -24.69
CA ASN A 16 -23.69 0.93 -25.45
C ASN A 16 -25.10 0.80 -26.07
N SER A 17 -25.60 -0.42 -26.26
CA SER A 17 -26.91 -0.66 -26.90
C SER A 17 -28.11 -0.53 -25.96
N SER A 18 -27.92 -0.71 -24.64
CA SER A 18 -29.03 -0.66 -23.67
C SER A 18 -28.58 -0.16 -22.31
N PRO A 19 -29.16 0.94 -21.80
CA PRO A 19 -28.90 1.45 -20.45
C PRO A 19 -29.15 0.41 -19.35
N LYS A 20 -30.16 -0.45 -19.53
CA LYS A 20 -30.52 -1.49 -18.57
C LYS A 20 -29.48 -2.60 -18.51
N ILE A 21 -28.90 -2.98 -19.65
CA ILE A 21 -27.80 -3.96 -19.71
C ILE A 21 -26.56 -3.39 -19.06
N ARG A 22 -26.24 -2.11 -19.32
CA ARG A 22 -25.11 -1.41 -18.66
C ARG A 22 -25.27 -1.44 -17.14
N GLU A 23 -26.44 -1.09 -16.61
CA GLU A 23 -26.71 -1.10 -15.17
C GLU A 23 -26.54 -2.50 -14.55
N LEU A 24 -27.04 -3.55 -15.22
CA LEU A 24 -26.93 -4.92 -14.73
C LEU A 24 -25.47 -5.41 -14.74
N LEU A 25 -24.73 -5.11 -15.79
CA LEU A 25 -23.31 -5.49 -15.89
C LEU A 25 -22.48 -4.74 -14.84
N GLN A 26 -22.76 -3.44 -14.63
CA GLN A 26 -22.08 -2.69 -13.56
C GLN A 26 -22.36 -3.30 -12.20
N LYS A 27 -23.61 -3.61 -11.87
CA LYS A 27 -23.94 -4.30 -10.60
C LYS A 27 -23.25 -5.65 -10.45
N LEU A 28 -23.08 -6.39 -11.54
CA LEU A 28 -22.37 -7.66 -11.52
C LEU A 28 -20.88 -7.46 -11.22
N LEU A 29 -20.25 -6.49 -11.88
CA LEU A 29 -18.84 -6.14 -11.64
C LEU A 29 -18.62 -5.65 -10.21
N ASP A 30 -19.47 -4.74 -9.73
CA ASP A 30 -19.43 -4.22 -8.35
C ASP A 30 -19.58 -5.36 -7.33
N SER A 31 -20.49 -6.31 -7.58
CA SER A 31 -20.69 -7.49 -6.73
C SER A 31 -19.47 -8.40 -6.70
N GLN A 32 -18.82 -8.61 -7.84
CA GLN A 32 -17.58 -9.41 -7.90
C GLN A 32 -16.44 -8.71 -7.16
N GLN A 33 -16.25 -7.41 -7.38
CA GLN A 33 -15.24 -6.61 -6.69
C GLN A 33 -15.45 -6.62 -5.17
N TYR A 34 -16.69 -6.43 -4.72
CA TYR A 34 -17.04 -6.54 -3.30
C TYR A 34 -16.67 -7.91 -2.72
N THR A 35 -17.00 -8.97 -3.44
CA THR A 35 -16.72 -10.35 -2.99
C THR A 35 -15.21 -10.60 -2.86
N ILE A 36 -14.41 -10.18 -3.86
CA ILE A 36 -12.96 -10.32 -3.83
C ILE A 36 -12.33 -9.49 -2.71
N SER A 37 -12.79 -8.24 -2.53
CA SER A 37 -12.32 -7.38 -1.45
C SER A 37 -12.64 -7.99 -0.08
N LYS A 38 -13.84 -8.49 0.11
CA LYS A 38 -14.27 -9.17 1.35
C LYS A 38 -13.39 -10.39 1.65
N ILE A 39 -13.19 -11.27 0.66
CA ILE A 39 -12.33 -12.45 0.81
C ILE A 39 -10.91 -12.04 1.16
N SER A 40 -10.35 -11.04 0.46
CA SER A 40 -9.00 -10.54 0.75
C SER A 40 -8.86 -10.05 2.20
N HIS A 41 -9.86 -9.34 2.73
CA HIS A 41 -9.88 -8.91 4.12
C HIS A 41 -10.03 -10.08 5.11
N GLU A 42 -10.92 -11.03 4.82
CA GLU A 42 -11.16 -12.19 5.69
C GLU A 42 -9.95 -13.14 5.73
N VAL A 43 -9.16 -13.24 4.67
CA VAL A 43 -7.93 -14.04 4.63
C VAL A 43 -6.75 -13.27 5.24
N ARG A 44 -6.66 -11.94 5.05
CA ARG A 44 -5.60 -11.12 5.65
C ARG A 44 -5.61 -11.16 7.17
N ASN A 45 -6.80 -11.13 7.79
CA ASN A 45 -6.92 -11.10 9.25
C ASN A 45 -6.21 -12.29 9.95
N PRO A 46 -6.48 -13.56 9.61
CA PRO A 46 -5.78 -14.69 10.21
C PRO A 46 -4.28 -14.71 9.85
N LEU A 47 -3.89 -14.28 8.64
CA LEU A 47 -2.47 -14.20 8.28
C LEU A 47 -1.73 -13.15 9.10
N THR A 48 -2.34 -12.00 9.37
CA THR A 48 -1.76 -10.98 10.26
C THR A 48 -1.58 -11.51 11.68
N LEU A 49 -2.52 -12.31 12.18
CA LEU A 49 -2.38 -12.96 13.48
C LEU A 49 -1.25 -13.99 13.49
N ILE A 50 -1.14 -14.80 12.44
CA ILE A 50 -0.03 -15.77 12.26
C ILE A 50 1.31 -15.02 12.25
N TYR A 51 1.42 -13.93 11.48
CA TYR A 51 2.64 -13.12 11.40
C TYR A 51 3.00 -12.49 12.74
N SER A 52 2.01 -11.94 13.46
CA SER A 52 2.22 -11.38 14.80
C SER A 52 2.69 -12.43 15.80
N THR A 53 2.12 -13.65 15.73
CA THR A 53 2.55 -14.78 16.57
C THR A 53 3.98 -15.21 16.21
N PHE A 54 4.31 -15.24 14.92
CA PHE A 54 5.65 -15.54 14.42
C PHE A 54 6.67 -14.53 14.97
N GLN A 55 6.39 -13.23 14.88
CA GLN A 55 7.24 -12.17 15.44
C GLN A 55 7.40 -12.28 16.97
N LEU A 56 6.33 -12.67 17.67
CA LEU A 56 6.37 -12.90 19.12
C LEU A 56 7.30 -14.07 19.48
N ILE A 57 7.24 -15.16 18.71
CA ILE A 57 8.15 -16.31 18.90
C ILE A 57 9.60 -15.87 18.65
N GLU A 58 9.88 -15.16 17.58
CA GLU A 58 11.23 -14.66 17.30
C GLU A 58 11.79 -13.73 18.37
N SER A 59 10.95 -12.87 18.94
CA SER A 59 11.35 -11.96 20.00
C SER A 59 11.62 -12.69 21.33
N SER A 60 10.85 -13.75 21.59
CA SER A 60 10.98 -14.54 22.83
C SER A 60 12.04 -15.62 22.73
N HIS A 61 12.33 -16.11 21.53
CA HIS A 61 13.24 -17.20 21.20
C HIS A 61 14.12 -16.84 20.01
N PRO A 62 15.15 -15.97 20.19
CA PRO A 62 16.03 -15.54 19.09
C PRO A 62 16.73 -16.69 18.36
N GLU A 63 16.94 -17.83 19.04
CA GLU A 63 17.51 -19.05 18.50
C GLU A 63 16.67 -19.69 17.37
N THR A 64 15.40 -19.31 17.24
CA THR A 64 14.54 -19.80 16.15
C THR A 64 15.02 -19.34 14.78
N ARG A 65 15.77 -18.26 14.70
CA ARG A 65 16.35 -17.75 13.44
C ARG A 65 17.34 -18.73 12.82
N ASP A 66 17.93 -19.60 13.62
CA ASP A 66 18.88 -20.63 13.17
C ASP A 66 18.16 -21.92 12.72
N PHE A 67 16.84 -22.01 12.86
CA PHE A 67 16.10 -23.19 12.43
C PHE A 67 16.00 -23.24 10.91
N SER A 68 16.18 -24.44 10.36
CA SER A 68 15.97 -24.71 8.95
C SER A 68 14.58 -24.22 8.50
N HIS A 69 14.53 -23.49 7.38
CA HIS A 69 13.30 -22.96 6.77
C HIS A 69 12.57 -21.88 7.59
N TRP A 70 13.14 -21.36 8.66
CA TRP A 70 12.50 -20.31 9.46
C TRP A 70 12.40 -18.98 8.69
N SER A 71 13.49 -18.59 7.98
CA SER A 71 13.50 -17.42 7.11
C SER A 71 12.55 -17.56 5.92
N GLU A 72 12.53 -18.75 5.28
CA GLU A 72 11.61 -19.05 4.18
C GLU A 72 10.15 -18.91 4.62
N LEU A 73 9.80 -19.44 5.80
CA LEU A 73 8.44 -19.32 6.35
C LEU A 73 8.04 -17.85 6.57
N ARG A 74 8.98 -17.01 7.04
CA ARG A 74 8.73 -15.58 7.18
C ARG A 74 8.44 -14.93 5.83
N GLU A 75 9.31 -15.17 4.85
CA GLU A 75 9.20 -14.64 3.51
C GLU A 75 7.88 -15.06 2.85
N ASP A 76 7.46 -16.31 3.01
CA ASP A 76 6.21 -16.83 2.48
C ASP A 76 4.99 -16.14 3.11
N ILE A 77 5.00 -15.88 4.42
CA ILE A 77 3.92 -15.17 5.11
C ILE A 77 3.86 -13.72 4.62
N GLU A 78 5.00 -13.01 4.59
CA GLU A 78 5.09 -11.62 4.12
C GLU A 78 4.65 -11.50 2.66
N TYR A 79 5.09 -12.40 1.80
CA TYR A 79 4.69 -12.46 0.39
C TYR A 79 3.18 -12.69 0.24
N THR A 80 2.60 -13.62 1.01
CA THR A 80 1.16 -13.87 0.96
C THR A 80 0.34 -12.66 1.41
N ILE A 81 0.79 -11.94 2.44
CA ILE A 81 0.16 -10.70 2.89
C ILE A 81 0.25 -9.63 1.79
N SER A 82 1.39 -9.50 1.11
CA SER A 82 1.56 -8.51 0.03
C SER A 82 0.66 -8.82 -1.16
N LEU A 83 0.52 -10.08 -1.58
CA LEU A 83 -0.40 -10.49 -2.65
C LEU A 83 -1.87 -10.14 -2.32
N LEU A 84 -2.29 -10.31 -1.06
CA LEU A 84 -3.64 -9.94 -0.64
C LEU A 84 -3.83 -8.41 -0.61
N GLN A 85 -2.78 -7.64 -0.34
CA GLN A 85 -2.81 -6.19 -0.43
C GLN A 85 -2.95 -5.74 -1.88
N GLU A 86 -2.16 -6.29 -2.81
CA GLU A 86 -2.24 -6.00 -4.24
C GLU A 86 -3.63 -6.35 -4.80
N LEU A 87 -4.16 -7.53 -4.46
CA LEU A 87 -5.50 -7.95 -4.87
C LEU A 87 -6.59 -7.01 -4.35
N SER A 88 -6.46 -6.55 -3.12
CA SER A 88 -7.38 -5.58 -2.52
C SER A 88 -7.28 -4.20 -3.17
N ALA A 89 -6.08 -3.73 -3.47
CA ALA A 89 -5.84 -2.46 -4.15
C ALA A 89 -6.41 -2.45 -5.57
N TYR A 90 -6.21 -3.53 -6.32
CA TYR A 90 -6.77 -3.69 -7.67
C TYR A 90 -8.30 -3.62 -7.68
N ASN A 91 -8.97 -4.27 -6.71
CA ASN A 91 -10.42 -4.30 -6.64
C ASN A 91 -11.06 -3.04 -6.05
N ASN A 92 -10.33 -2.29 -5.19
CA ASN A 92 -10.86 -1.08 -4.54
C ASN A 92 -10.54 0.22 -5.30
N SER A 93 -10.03 0.14 -6.54
CA SER A 93 -9.65 1.33 -7.31
C SER A 93 -10.82 2.24 -7.68
N GLU A 94 -12.05 1.72 -7.73
CA GLU A 94 -13.22 2.48 -8.22
C GLU A 94 -14.03 3.20 -7.13
N HIS A 95 -13.94 2.80 -5.84
CA HIS A 95 -14.68 3.44 -4.75
C HIS A 95 -13.77 4.00 -3.68
N LEU A 96 -13.64 5.34 -3.66
CA LEU A 96 -12.91 6.06 -2.62
C LEU A 96 -13.82 6.32 -1.41
N HIS A 97 -13.39 5.92 -0.22
CA HIS A 97 -14.00 6.30 1.05
C HIS A 97 -13.46 7.64 1.54
N LEU A 98 -13.99 8.72 0.99
CA LEU A 98 -13.54 10.07 1.32
C LEU A 98 -13.92 10.44 2.76
N SER A 99 -12.95 10.89 3.52
CA SER A 99 -13.11 11.47 4.85
C SER A 99 -12.24 12.72 4.99
N THR A 100 -12.67 13.66 5.84
CA THR A 100 -11.90 14.89 6.10
C THR A 100 -11.11 14.71 7.39
N PHE A 101 -9.80 14.94 7.36
CA PHE A 101 -8.88 14.78 8.48
C PHE A 101 -7.73 15.79 8.41
N SER A 102 -7.06 16.01 9.55
CA SER A 102 -5.86 16.85 9.63
C SER A 102 -4.71 16.20 8.86
N ALA A 103 -4.20 16.88 7.82
CA ALA A 103 -3.03 16.40 7.07
C ALA A 103 -1.79 16.33 7.96
N GLN A 104 -1.61 17.30 8.86
CA GLN A 104 -0.47 17.35 9.78
C GLN A 104 -0.46 16.17 10.75
N GLU A 105 -1.59 15.87 11.42
CA GLU A 105 -1.68 14.73 12.34
C GLU A 105 -1.51 13.40 11.61
N PHE A 106 -2.12 13.26 10.44
CA PHE A 106 -2.05 12.07 9.62
C PHE A 106 -0.61 11.74 9.20
N LEU A 107 0.10 12.73 8.65
CA LEU A 107 1.50 12.57 8.24
C LEU A 107 2.43 12.39 9.45
N GLY A 108 2.17 13.09 10.55
CA GLY A 108 2.92 12.93 11.79
C GLY A 108 2.88 11.50 12.33
N GLN A 109 1.70 10.85 12.29
CA GLN A 109 1.55 9.45 12.72
C GLN A 109 2.34 8.49 11.82
N ILE A 110 2.32 8.70 10.50
CA ILE A 110 3.09 7.89 9.54
C ILE A 110 4.60 8.06 9.80
N CYS A 111 5.06 9.31 9.94
CA CYS A 111 6.47 9.59 10.20
C CYS A 111 6.98 8.97 11.50
N LEU A 112 6.19 9.04 12.58
CA LEU A 112 6.54 8.43 13.87
C LEU A 112 6.64 6.89 13.76
N SER A 113 5.66 6.27 13.10
CA SER A 113 5.66 4.82 12.89
C SER A 113 6.84 4.37 12.03
N PHE A 114 7.13 5.09 10.95
CA PHE A 114 8.25 4.75 10.06
C PHE A 114 9.61 4.99 10.73
N ALA A 115 9.77 6.10 11.48
CA ALA A 115 10.97 6.39 12.25
C ALA A 115 11.31 5.25 13.23
N ALA A 116 10.28 4.72 13.93
CA ALA A 116 10.45 3.58 14.83
C ALA A 116 11.01 2.33 14.11
N SER A 117 10.63 2.12 12.86
CA SER A 117 11.13 0.99 12.05
C SER A 117 12.59 1.15 11.57
N CYS A 118 13.16 2.35 11.70
CA CYS A 118 14.54 2.64 11.30
C CYS A 118 15.53 2.64 12.48
N VAL A 119 15.07 2.51 13.74
CA VAL A 119 15.90 2.67 14.95
C VAL A 119 17.09 1.70 15.00
N ASP A 120 16.91 0.46 14.56
CA ASP A 120 17.96 -0.58 14.58
C ASP A 120 18.61 -0.78 13.20
N THR A 121 18.59 0.25 12.34
CA THR A 121 19.18 0.21 11.00
C THR A 121 20.16 1.36 10.81
N ASP A 122 21.05 1.24 9.80
CA ASP A 122 21.96 2.32 9.39
C ASP A 122 21.27 3.35 8.47
N ILE A 123 19.94 3.47 8.55
CA ILE A 123 19.14 4.41 7.75
C ILE A 123 18.66 5.56 8.64
N GLU A 124 19.08 6.78 8.30
CA GLU A 124 18.60 7.99 8.96
C GLU A 124 17.28 8.44 8.34
N PHE A 125 16.21 8.47 9.15
CA PHE A 125 14.91 9.03 8.71
C PHE A 125 14.71 10.43 9.30
N SER A 126 14.32 11.38 8.43
CA SER A 126 13.95 12.74 8.82
C SER A 126 12.62 13.16 8.20
N SER A 127 11.85 13.99 8.90
CA SER A 127 10.60 14.53 8.37
C SER A 127 10.46 16.03 8.62
N LEU A 128 9.93 16.75 7.63
CA LEU A 128 9.59 18.17 7.70
C LEU A 128 8.14 18.35 7.27
N ILE A 129 7.25 18.52 8.23
CA ILE A 129 5.81 18.76 8.01
C ILE A 129 5.53 20.20 8.33
N ALA A 130 5.04 20.98 7.35
CA ALA A 130 4.67 22.38 7.60
C ALA A 130 3.55 22.46 8.65
N PRO A 131 3.61 23.43 9.59
CA PRO A 131 2.65 23.51 10.69
C PRO A 131 1.24 23.92 10.24
N ASP A 132 1.11 24.60 9.10
CA ASP A 132 -0.14 25.19 8.62
C ASP A 132 -0.78 24.37 7.48
N LEU A 133 -0.63 23.05 7.49
CA LEU A 133 -1.28 22.20 6.50
C LEU A 133 -2.80 22.19 6.70
N PRO A 134 -3.59 22.35 5.61
CA PRO A 134 -5.03 22.31 5.69
C PRO A 134 -5.56 20.91 5.99
N SER A 135 -6.83 20.82 6.38
CA SER A 135 -7.54 19.55 6.38
C SER A 135 -7.62 19.00 4.96
N LEU A 136 -7.41 17.71 4.84
CA LEU A 136 -7.44 16.97 3.58
C LEU A 136 -8.72 16.13 3.50
N THR A 137 -9.39 16.17 2.35
CA THR A 137 -10.51 15.25 2.06
C THR A 137 -10.00 14.19 1.07
N ALA A 138 -9.76 12.99 1.59
CA ALA A 138 -9.22 11.88 0.83
C ALA A 138 -9.67 10.53 1.42
N ASP A 139 -9.40 9.45 0.70
CA ASP A 139 -9.44 8.13 1.29
C ASP A 139 -8.18 7.94 2.17
N ARG A 140 -8.40 8.04 3.48
CA ARG A 140 -7.33 8.02 4.47
C ARG A 140 -6.52 6.72 4.42
N LEU A 141 -7.18 5.59 4.16
CA LEU A 141 -6.53 4.28 4.13
C LEU A 141 -5.66 4.15 2.89
N LYS A 142 -6.19 4.49 1.71
CA LYS A 142 -5.44 4.44 0.45
C LYS A 142 -4.27 5.42 0.44
N LEU A 143 -4.45 6.63 0.98
CA LEU A 143 -3.37 7.59 1.08
C LEU A 143 -2.26 7.11 2.03
N HIS A 144 -2.64 6.50 3.16
CA HIS A 144 -1.70 5.88 4.09
C HIS A 144 -0.87 4.77 3.41
N GLU A 145 -1.55 3.88 2.69
CA GLU A 145 -0.93 2.78 1.95
C GLU A 145 0.03 3.31 0.88
N ALA A 146 -0.36 4.32 0.11
CA ALA A 146 0.48 4.92 -0.92
C ALA A 146 1.78 5.52 -0.33
N ILE A 147 1.67 6.28 0.77
CA ILE A 147 2.84 6.89 1.42
C ILE A 147 3.76 5.82 2.02
N LEU A 148 3.20 4.80 2.68
CA LEU A 148 4.01 3.70 3.23
C LEU A 148 4.71 2.89 2.14
N ASN A 149 4.08 2.68 0.99
CA ASN A 149 4.71 2.00 -0.14
C ASN A 149 5.90 2.80 -0.66
N LEU A 150 5.76 4.13 -0.81
CA LEU A 150 6.88 4.98 -1.22
C LEU A 150 8.02 4.98 -0.19
N LEU A 151 7.72 5.06 1.10
CA LEU A 151 8.72 5.00 2.16
C LEU A 151 9.42 3.64 2.20
N ARG A 152 8.69 2.55 1.97
CA ARG A 152 9.25 1.20 1.89
C ARG A 152 10.16 1.06 0.68
N ASN A 153 9.74 1.53 -0.49
CA ASN A 153 10.57 1.53 -1.70
C ASN A 153 11.86 2.33 -1.47
N ALA A 154 11.78 3.51 -0.84
CA ALA A 154 12.95 4.30 -0.47
C ALA A 154 13.92 3.51 0.44
N ARG A 155 13.38 2.77 1.42
CA ARG A 155 14.19 1.92 2.31
C ARG A 155 14.84 0.76 1.58
N GLU A 156 14.11 0.08 0.70
CA GLU A 156 14.59 -1.06 -0.08
C GLU A 156 15.65 -0.65 -1.11
N ALA A 157 15.61 0.59 -1.62
CA ALA A 157 16.62 1.13 -2.51
C ALA A 157 17.98 1.39 -1.82
N ILE A 158 18.03 1.43 -0.48
CA ILE A 158 19.24 1.66 0.30
C ILE A 158 19.82 0.31 0.74
N SER A 159 20.95 -0.06 0.15
CA SER A 159 21.57 -1.38 0.37
C SER A 159 22.41 -1.50 1.67
N SER A 160 22.85 -0.38 2.28
CA SER A 160 23.66 -0.40 3.51
C SER A 160 23.29 0.76 4.44
N ALA A 161 23.96 1.89 4.33
CA ALA A 161 23.69 3.11 5.08
C ALA A 161 23.17 4.19 4.16
N GLY A 162 22.25 5.03 4.66
CA GLY A 162 21.69 6.12 3.86
C GLY A 162 20.65 6.95 4.62
N SER A 163 19.96 7.81 3.88
CA SER A 163 18.95 8.67 4.48
C SER A 163 17.66 8.67 3.66
N ILE A 164 16.53 8.81 4.36
CA ILE A 164 15.21 9.00 3.80
C ILE A 164 14.62 10.27 4.41
N ARG A 165 14.05 11.13 3.58
CA ARG A 165 13.43 12.37 4.01
C ARG A 165 12.02 12.49 3.46
N LEU A 166 11.06 12.77 4.33
CA LEU A 166 9.70 13.12 3.97
C LEU A 166 9.48 14.62 4.20
N GLU A 167 9.05 15.32 3.19
CA GLU A 167 8.66 16.74 3.28
C GLU A 167 7.19 16.90 2.89
N ALA A 168 6.43 17.70 3.65
CA ALA A 168 5.05 18.02 3.33
C ALA A 168 4.82 19.53 3.47
N VAL A 169 4.47 20.16 2.36
CA VAL A 169 4.26 21.62 2.28
C VAL A 169 3.00 21.93 1.48
N LEU A 170 2.40 23.09 1.76
CA LEU A 170 1.34 23.64 0.92
C LEU A 170 1.98 24.49 -0.18
N LYS A 171 1.79 24.08 -1.45
CA LYS A 171 2.28 24.81 -2.61
C LYS A 171 1.14 24.99 -3.62
N ASP A 172 0.91 26.20 -4.06
CA ASP A 172 -0.14 26.53 -5.04
C ASP A 172 -1.53 25.95 -4.67
N GLN A 173 -1.89 26.02 -3.39
CA GLN A 173 -3.11 25.44 -2.80
C GLN A 173 -3.20 23.90 -2.88
N MET A 174 -2.12 23.22 -3.21
CA MET A 174 -2.00 21.77 -3.21
C MET A 174 -1.07 21.30 -2.09
N LEU A 175 -1.43 20.22 -1.42
CA LEU A 175 -0.53 19.53 -0.51
C LEU A 175 0.50 18.76 -1.36
N GLN A 176 1.75 19.21 -1.29
CA GLN A 176 2.88 18.52 -1.89
C GLN A 176 3.57 17.66 -0.83
N ILE A 177 3.62 16.36 -1.05
CA ILE A 177 4.37 15.40 -0.24
C ILE A 177 5.54 14.91 -1.10
N THR A 178 6.75 15.07 -0.59
CA THR A 178 7.99 14.67 -1.24
C THR A 178 8.70 13.64 -0.37
N ILE A 179 9.06 12.50 -0.95
CA ILE A 179 9.90 11.49 -0.31
C ILE A 179 11.18 11.42 -1.12
N SER A 180 12.31 11.60 -0.43
CA SER A 180 13.65 11.57 -1.04
C SER A 180 14.49 10.53 -0.30
N ASP A 181 15.26 9.76 -1.04
CA ASP A 181 16.19 8.75 -0.52
C ASP A 181 17.57 8.90 -1.16
N THR A 182 18.55 8.23 -0.55
CA THR A 182 19.93 8.14 -1.06
C THR A 182 20.25 6.75 -1.60
N GLY A 183 19.22 6.04 -2.07
CA GLY A 183 19.33 4.69 -2.60
C GLY A 183 19.93 4.64 -4.01
N CYS A 184 19.85 3.46 -4.63
CA CYS A 184 20.42 3.20 -5.96
C CYS A 184 19.71 3.93 -7.11
N GLY A 185 18.56 4.56 -6.84
CA GLY A 185 17.73 5.22 -7.87
C GLY A 185 17.05 4.24 -8.82
N ILE A 186 16.38 4.80 -9.83
CA ILE A 186 15.68 4.05 -10.87
C ILE A 186 16.52 4.11 -12.16
N SER A 187 16.78 2.94 -12.76
CA SER A 187 17.50 2.89 -14.05
C SER A 187 16.74 3.70 -15.11
N PRO A 188 17.45 4.47 -15.96
CA PRO A 188 16.82 5.26 -17.03
C PRO A 188 15.89 4.47 -17.95
N GLU A 189 16.09 3.17 -18.07
CA GLU A 189 15.26 2.26 -18.87
C GLU A 189 13.83 2.10 -18.32
N TYR A 190 13.59 2.47 -17.06
CA TYR A 190 12.29 2.36 -16.36
C TYR A 190 11.65 3.72 -16.04
N LEU A 191 12.18 4.82 -16.61
CA LEU A 191 11.68 6.19 -16.37
C LEU A 191 10.72 6.70 -17.45
N ASP A 192 10.35 5.89 -18.46
CA ASP A 192 9.43 6.26 -19.56
C ASP A 192 7.96 5.95 -19.23
#